data_0ba342c388ba571b880bda3842c55b3b
#
_entry.id   0ba342c388ba571b880bda3842c55b3b
#
_cell.length_a   1.000
_cell.length_b   1.000
_cell.length_c   1.000
_cell.angle_alpha   90.00
_cell.angle_beta   90.00
_cell.angle_gamma   90.00
#
_symmetry.space_group_name_H-M   'P 1'
#
loop_
_entity.id
_entity.type
_entity.pdbx_description
1 polymer ?
#
loop_
_entity_poly.entity_id
_entity_poly.type
_entity_poly.pdbx_seq_one_letter_code
_entity_poly.pdbx_strand_id
1 'polypeptide(L)'
;MTILSLKNIEKNFGAIQALTGVSFDINEAETVGLMGDNGAGKSTLLKIIAGNFKPSSGEIVFENNEVDFEKPIDARKSGIEVVYQDLALCNHLTAASNVFLGREIQKGVWPFKYLDYPAMFKKSAELFEELKSETRPKDLVMQMSGGQRQAVAIARTRLTDPKLVLMDEPTAAISVRQVAEVLDLIKRLKDQGIAVLLISHRMPDIFEVCEKLVVL
;
A
#
# COMPACT_ATOMS: atom_id res chain seq x y z
N MET A 1 -6.44 -18.89 2.02
CA MET A 1 -7.77 -18.58 1.40
C MET A 1 -7.56 -17.43 0.41
N THR A 2 -8.31 -17.40 -0.72
CA THR A 2 -8.16 -16.30 -1.70
C THR A 2 -8.73 -15.01 -1.11
N ILE A 3 -7.90 -13.96 -1.05
CA ILE A 3 -8.30 -12.64 -0.55
C ILE A 3 -8.77 -11.73 -1.67
N LEU A 4 -8.10 -11.76 -2.83
CA LEU A 4 -8.44 -11.00 -4.03
C LEU A 4 -8.46 -11.93 -5.23
N SER A 5 -9.50 -11.84 -6.07
CA SER A 5 -9.58 -12.50 -7.38
C SER A 5 -9.97 -11.48 -8.44
N LEU A 6 -9.16 -11.37 -9.46
CA LEU A 6 -9.41 -10.56 -10.65
C LEU A 6 -9.79 -11.49 -11.79
N LYS A 7 -10.91 -11.19 -12.47
CA LYS A 7 -11.42 -12.01 -13.59
C LYS A 7 -11.62 -11.14 -14.81
N ASN A 8 -10.80 -11.37 -15.83
CA ASN A 8 -10.88 -10.71 -17.14
C ASN A 8 -10.96 -9.18 -17.06
N ILE A 9 -10.14 -8.57 -16.19
CA ILE A 9 -10.13 -7.11 -16.02
C ILE A 9 -9.61 -6.43 -17.28
N GLU A 10 -10.44 -5.57 -17.86
CA GLU A 10 -10.10 -4.71 -18.98
C GLU A 10 -10.21 -3.24 -18.59
N LYS A 11 -9.40 -2.41 -19.22
CA LYS A 11 -9.49 -0.96 -19.08
C LYS A 11 -9.15 -0.23 -20.35
N ASN A 12 -10.09 0.59 -20.81
CA ASN A 12 -9.94 1.46 -21.95
C ASN A 12 -10.01 2.93 -21.52
N PHE A 13 -9.12 3.75 -22.04
CA PHE A 13 -9.16 5.21 -21.94
C PHE A 13 -9.36 5.77 -23.36
N GLY A 14 -10.62 5.95 -23.76
CA GLY A 14 -10.96 6.27 -25.14
C GLY A 14 -10.47 5.17 -26.10
N ALA A 15 -9.60 5.50 -27.04
CA ALA A 15 -9.02 4.55 -28.00
C ALA A 15 -7.83 3.74 -27.45
N ILE A 16 -7.33 4.07 -26.27
CA ILE A 16 -6.18 3.38 -25.67
C ILE A 16 -6.67 2.25 -24.78
N GLN A 17 -6.33 1.01 -25.14
CA GLN A 17 -6.57 -0.17 -24.33
C GLN A 17 -5.40 -0.35 -23.35
N ALA A 18 -5.62 -0.06 -22.08
CA ALA A 18 -4.60 -0.11 -21.06
C ALA A 18 -4.48 -1.48 -20.37
N LEU A 19 -5.56 -2.26 -20.36
CA LEU A 19 -5.60 -3.64 -19.86
C LEU A 19 -6.48 -4.50 -20.76
N THR A 20 -6.06 -5.75 -21.00
CA THR A 20 -6.69 -6.71 -21.91
C THR A 20 -6.93 -8.05 -21.22
N GLY A 21 -7.99 -8.17 -20.41
CA GLY A 21 -8.42 -9.44 -19.83
C GLY A 21 -7.50 -10.00 -18.76
N VAL A 22 -7.02 -9.15 -17.81
CA VAL A 22 -6.13 -9.58 -16.73
C VAL A 22 -6.89 -10.42 -15.70
N SER A 23 -6.36 -11.61 -15.39
CA SER A 23 -6.95 -12.53 -14.42
C SER A 23 -5.86 -13.15 -13.55
N PHE A 24 -5.97 -13.01 -12.22
CA PHE A 24 -5.15 -13.73 -11.24
C PHE A 24 -5.75 -13.61 -9.83
N ASP A 25 -5.27 -14.45 -8.94
CA ASP A 25 -5.68 -14.50 -7.54
C ASP A 25 -4.52 -14.15 -6.61
N ILE A 26 -4.84 -13.58 -5.46
CA ILE A 26 -3.93 -13.37 -4.32
C ILE A 26 -4.54 -14.07 -3.11
N ASN A 27 -3.74 -14.87 -2.39
CA ASN A 27 -4.17 -15.52 -1.16
C ASN A 27 -3.82 -14.67 0.08
N GLU A 28 -4.44 -15.02 1.21
CA GLU A 28 -4.06 -14.44 2.51
C GLU A 28 -2.58 -14.71 2.80
N ALA A 29 -1.89 -13.74 3.38
CA ALA A 29 -0.47 -13.81 3.71
C ALA A 29 0.43 -14.20 2.51
N GLU A 30 0.01 -13.91 1.29
CA GLU A 30 0.79 -14.12 0.07
C GLU A 30 1.35 -12.80 -0.45
N THR A 31 2.61 -12.81 -0.87
CA THR A 31 3.20 -11.69 -1.61
C THR A 31 3.25 -12.06 -3.10
N VAL A 32 2.51 -11.30 -3.90
CA VAL A 32 2.45 -11.46 -5.37
C VAL A 32 3.20 -10.33 -6.04
N GLY A 33 4.19 -10.66 -6.87
CA GLY A 33 4.90 -9.71 -7.71
C GLY A 33 4.13 -9.42 -9.01
N LEU A 34 3.97 -8.16 -9.36
CA LEU A 34 3.40 -7.74 -10.64
C LEU A 34 4.48 -7.06 -11.47
N MET A 35 4.85 -7.70 -12.58
CA MET A 35 5.88 -7.21 -13.50
C MET A 35 5.31 -6.93 -14.88
N GLY A 36 6.11 -6.29 -15.71
CA GLY A 36 5.79 -5.95 -17.09
C GLY A 36 6.53 -4.68 -17.52
N ASP A 37 6.57 -4.41 -18.80
CA ASP A 37 7.21 -3.22 -19.36
C ASP A 37 6.56 -1.91 -18.92
N ASN A 38 7.25 -0.80 -19.13
CA ASN A 38 6.65 0.51 -18.93
C ASN A 38 5.48 0.69 -19.91
N GLY A 39 4.32 1.05 -19.35
CA GLY A 39 3.08 1.13 -20.14
C GLY A 39 2.26 -0.16 -20.18
N ALA A 40 2.71 -1.29 -19.62
CA ALA A 40 1.96 -2.55 -19.60
C ALA A 40 0.67 -2.53 -18.72
N GLY A 41 0.35 -1.40 -18.10
CA GLY A 41 -0.89 -1.26 -17.34
C GLY A 41 -0.79 -1.54 -15.84
N LYS A 42 0.41 -1.85 -15.29
CA LYS A 42 0.61 -2.19 -13.86
C LYS A 42 -0.01 -1.17 -12.90
N SER A 43 0.36 0.10 -13.02
CA SER A 43 -0.19 1.17 -12.16
C SER A 43 -1.67 1.45 -12.46
N THR A 44 -2.16 1.14 -13.67
CA THR A 44 -3.60 1.20 -13.98
C THR A 44 -4.35 0.11 -13.23
N LEU A 45 -3.84 -1.12 -13.26
CA LEU A 45 -4.42 -2.24 -12.50
C LEU A 45 -4.43 -1.96 -11.00
N LEU A 46 -3.31 -1.47 -10.44
CA LEU A 46 -3.23 -1.07 -9.04
C LEU A 46 -4.30 -0.02 -8.70
N LYS A 47 -4.46 1.00 -9.55
CA LYS A 47 -5.47 2.06 -9.35
C LYS A 47 -6.90 1.54 -9.45
N ILE A 48 -7.16 0.49 -10.23
CA ILE A 48 -8.46 -0.17 -10.29
C ILE A 48 -8.74 -0.90 -8.97
N ILE A 49 -7.81 -1.72 -8.49
CA ILE A 49 -7.94 -2.44 -7.21
C ILE A 49 -8.08 -1.46 -6.05
N ALA A 50 -7.39 -0.31 -6.11
CA ALA A 50 -7.47 0.76 -5.11
C ALA A 50 -8.73 1.63 -5.19
N GLY A 51 -9.64 1.40 -6.15
CA GLY A 51 -10.87 2.18 -6.32
C GLY A 51 -10.70 3.58 -6.90
N ASN A 52 -9.55 3.87 -7.55
CA ASN A 52 -9.34 5.14 -8.26
C ASN A 52 -10.00 5.13 -9.63
N PHE A 53 -10.10 3.97 -10.28
CA PHE A 53 -10.73 3.77 -11.58
C PHE A 53 -11.62 2.53 -11.54
N LYS A 54 -12.79 2.61 -12.20
CA LYS A 54 -13.57 1.40 -12.48
C LYS A 54 -12.95 0.66 -13.67
N PRO A 55 -12.95 -0.67 -13.68
CA PRO A 55 -12.63 -1.43 -14.87
C PRO A 55 -13.66 -1.12 -15.98
N SER A 56 -13.29 -1.33 -17.26
CA SER A 56 -14.24 -1.24 -18.39
C SER A 56 -15.07 -2.51 -18.51
N SER A 57 -14.50 -3.66 -18.15
CA SER A 57 -15.15 -4.96 -18.04
C SER A 57 -14.36 -5.86 -17.08
N GLY A 58 -14.95 -7.01 -16.72
CA GLY A 58 -14.38 -7.95 -15.75
C GLY A 58 -14.92 -7.76 -14.35
N GLU A 59 -14.53 -8.65 -13.46
CA GLU A 59 -15.03 -8.72 -12.08
C GLU A 59 -13.88 -8.67 -11.09
N ILE A 60 -14.08 -7.96 -9.98
CA ILE A 60 -13.18 -7.95 -8.82
C ILE A 60 -13.92 -8.63 -7.66
N VAL A 61 -13.34 -9.69 -7.13
CA VAL A 61 -13.86 -10.37 -5.94
C VAL A 61 -12.87 -10.16 -4.80
N PHE A 62 -13.32 -9.59 -3.69
CA PHE A 62 -12.53 -9.39 -2.47
C PHE A 62 -13.23 -10.04 -1.29
N GLU A 63 -12.52 -10.92 -0.55
CA GLU A 63 -13.09 -11.72 0.55
C GLU A 63 -14.38 -12.47 0.15
N ASN A 64 -14.36 -13.14 -0.99
CA ASN A 64 -15.48 -13.89 -1.58
C ASN A 64 -16.71 -13.02 -1.95
N ASN A 65 -16.60 -11.70 -1.89
CA ASN A 65 -17.67 -10.79 -2.32
C ASN A 65 -17.25 -10.07 -3.60
N GLU A 66 -18.13 -10.01 -4.56
CA GLU A 66 -17.94 -9.13 -5.71
C GLU A 66 -17.99 -7.67 -5.24
N VAL A 67 -17.02 -6.87 -5.66
CA VAL A 67 -16.85 -5.48 -5.23
C VAL A 67 -16.77 -4.55 -6.44
N ASP A 68 -17.45 -3.41 -6.35
CA ASP A 68 -17.36 -2.30 -7.30
C ASP A 68 -17.04 -1.01 -6.53
N PHE A 69 -15.76 -0.72 -6.37
CA PHE A 69 -15.32 0.46 -5.64
C PHE A 69 -15.54 1.73 -6.47
N GLU A 70 -16.35 2.64 -5.97
CA GLU A 70 -16.57 3.93 -6.61
C GLU A 70 -15.50 4.95 -6.29
N LYS A 71 -14.89 4.82 -5.11
CA LYS A 71 -13.87 5.74 -4.58
C LYS A 71 -12.81 4.97 -3.80
N PRO A 72 -11.58 5.51 -3.68
CA PRO A 72 -10.52 4.88 -2.88
C PRO A 72 -10.89 4.62 -1.42
N ILE A 73 -11.79 5.42 -0.87
CA ILE A 73 -12.27 5.22 0.51
C ILE A 73 -13.06 3.92 0.68
N ASP A 74 -13.71 3.42 -0.39
CA ASP A 74 -14.49 2.19 -0.34
C ASP A 74 -13.54 0.97 -0.31
N ALA A 75 -12.51 0.95 -1.17
CA ALA A 75 -11.46 -0.06 -1.15
C ALA A 75 -10.75 -0.10 0.21
N ARG A 76 -10.44 1.09 0.77
CA ARG A 76 -9.81 1.22 2.08
C ARG A 76 -10.69 0.67 3.22
N LYS A 77 -11.98 0.96 3.22
CA LYS A 77 -12.93 0.42 4.21
C LYS A 77 -13.05 -1.11 4.14
N SER A 78 -12.83 -1.68 2.97
CA SER A 78 -12.79 -3.14 2.77
C SER A 78 -11.46 -3.76 3.24
N GLY A 79 -10.45 -2.96 3.58
CA GLY A 79 -9.14 -3.44 4.03
C GLY A 79 -8.05 -3.45 2.95
N ILE A 80 -8.23 -2.69 1.86
CA ILE A 80 -7.19 -2.52 0.82
C ILE A 80 -6.51 -1.17 1.02
N GLU A 81 -5.21 -1.18 1.29
CA GLU A 81 -4.39 0.03 1.44
C GLU A 81 -3.32 0.12 0.34
N VAL A 82 -2.84 1.33 0.09
CA VAL A 82 -1.87 1.60 -0.99
C VAL A 82 -0.66 2.36 -0.47
N VAL A 83 0.52 1.88 -0.86
CA VAL A 83 1.78 2.62 -0.77
C VAL A 83 2.16 3.04 -2.19
N TYR A 84 2.05 4.32 -2.48
CA TYR A 84 2.38 4.89 -3.79
C TYR A 84 3.90 5.10 -3.94
N GLN A 85 4.38 5.13 -5.16
CA GLN A 85 5.79 5.33 -5.50
C GLN A 85 6.37 6.64 -4.92
N ASP A 86 5.59 7.72 -4.91
CA ASP A 86 5.97 9.02 -4.34
C ASP A 86 5.76 9.12 -2.82
N LEU A 87 5.31 8.00 -2.19
CA LEU A 87 4.96 7.85 -0.77
C LEU A 87 3.87 8.81 -0.27
N ALA A 88 3.53 9.85 -1.02
CA ALA A 88 2.55 10.88 -0.66
C ALA A 88 2.75 11.41 0.79
N LEU A 89 4.00 11.74 1.15
CA LEU A 89 4.38 12.26 2.47
C LEU A 89 4.57 13.78 2.44
N CYS A 90 4.10 14.44 3.50
CA CYS A 90 4.32 15.85 3.73
C CYS A 90 5.67 16.06 4.44
N ASN A 91 6.68 16.58 3.73
CA ASN A 91 8.05 16.71 4.22
C ASN A 91 8.18 17.58 5.50
N HIS A 92 7.33 18.59 5.65
CA HIS A 92 7.35 19.53 6.79
C HIS A 92 6.55 19.05 8.01
N LEU A 93 5.93 17.89 7.93
CA LEU A 93 5.22 17.27 9.04
C LEU A 93 6.07 16.19 9.70
N THR A 94 5.75 15.87 10.96
CA THR A 94 6.39 14.77 11.68
C THR A 94 5.96 13.41 11.10
N ALA A 95 6.71 12.34 11.43
CA ALA A 95 6.33 10.98 11.07
C ALA A 95 4.91 10.66 11.53
N ALA A 96 4.60 10.90 12.80
CA ALA A 96 3.28 10.63 13.34
C ALA A 96 2.18 11.45 12.65
N SER A 97 2.41 12.73 12.36
CA SER A 97 1.44 13.53 11.62
C SER A 97 1.20 13.00 10.20
N ASN A 98 2.24 12.44 9.55
CA ASN A 98 2.09 11.79 8.26
C ASN A 98 1.35 10.45 8.37
N VAL A 99 1.62 9.65 9.39
CA VAL A 99 0.89 8.39 9.64
C VAL A 99 -0.60 8.66 9.78
N PHE A 100 -0.98 9.68 10.55
CA PHE A 100 -2.38 10.01 10.84
C PHE A 100 -3.01 11.03 9.88
N LEU A 101 -2.34 11.45 8.81
CA LEU A 101 -2.86 12.47 7.91
C LEU A 101 -4.22 12.07 7.31
N GLY A 102 -5.25 12.89 7.60
CA GLY A 102 -6.64 12.64 7.24
C GLY A 102 -7.34 11.57 8.10
N ARG A 103 -6.70 11.12 9.19
CA ARG A 103 -7.22 10.13 10.15
C ARG A 103 -6.83 10.51 11.58
N GLU A 104 -6.69 11.79 11.84
CA GLU A 104 -6.17 12.33 13.09
C GLU A 104 -7.02 11.92 14.29
N ILE A 105 -6.38 11.50 15.38
CA ILE A 105 -7.05 11.22 16.65
C ILE A 105 -7.48 12.55 17.25
N GLN A 106 -8.77 12.69 17.49
CA GLN A 106 -9.36 13.88 18.11
C GLN A 106 -9.80 13.61 19.53
N LYS A 107 -9.67 14.61 20.40
CA LYS A 107 -10.11 14.60 21.79
C LYS A 107 -10.99 15.82 22.07
N GLY A 108 -11.88 15.69 23.06
CA GLY A 108 -12.85 16.74 23.41
C GLY A 108 -14.23 16.47 22.83
N VAL A 109 -15.17 17.35 23.16
CA VAL A 109 -16.57 17.32 22.68
C VAL A 109 -16.84 18.48 21.75
N TRP A 110 -17.71 18.28 20.77
CA TRP A 110 -18.12 19.34 19.85
C TRP A 110 -18.71 20.53 20.62
N PRO A 111 -18.33 21.80 20.32
CA PRO A 111 -17.47 22.26 19.23
C PRO A 111 -15.95 22.31 19.58
N PHE A 112 -15.52 21.93 20.78
CA PHE A 112 -14.14 22.07 21.28
C PHE A 112 -13.30 20.80 21.04
N LYS A 113 -13.33 20.27 19.80
CA LYS A 113 -12.45 19.17 19.41
C LYS A 113 -11.05 19.68 19.06
N TYR A 114 -10.02 18.97 19.54
CA TYR A 114 -8.62 19.24 19.21
C TYR A 114 -7.86 17.93 18.93
N LEU A 115 -6.70 18.03 18.30
CA LEU A 115 -5.88 16.87 17.96
C LEU A 115 -5.20 16.29 19.19
N ASP A 116 -5.30 14.98 19.39
CA ASP A 116 -4.60 14.26 20.46
C ASP A 116 -3.21 13.82 20.00
N TYR A 117 -2.26 14.76 19.92
CA TYR A 117 -0.88 14.47 19.54
C TYR A 117 -0.21 13.40 20.39
N PRO A 118 -0.36 13.38 21.75
CA PRO A 118 0.20 12.32 22.57
C PRO A 118 -0.27 10.92 22.15
N ALA A 119 -1.57 10.75 21.88
CA ALA A 119 -2.12 9.47 21.44
C ALA A 119 -1.58 9.08 20.05
N MET A 120 -1.49 10.03 19.11
CA MET A 120 -0.92 9.79 17.77
C MET A 120 0.57 9.42 17.86
N PHE A 121 1.36 10.10 18.71
CA PHE A 121 2.78 9.76 18.89
C PHE A 121 2.96 8.37 19.48
N LYS A 122 2.17 8.01 20.51
CA LYS A 122 2.20 6.69 21.14
C LYS A 122 1.88 5.59 20.11
N LYS A 123 0.76 5.72 19.40
CA LYS A 123 0.35 4.72 18.40
C LYS A 123 1.35 4.62 17.25
N SER A 124 1.92 5.73 16.79
CA SER A 124 2.97 5.71 15.76
C SER A 124 4.24 5.00 16.26
N ALA A 125 4.62 5.19 17.53
CA ALA A 125 5.77 4.50 18.09
C ALA A 125 5.55 2.97 18.11
N GLU A 126 4.37 2.52 18.53
CA GLU A 126 3.97 1.11 18.50
C GLU A 126 4.07 0.52 17.09
N LEU A 127 3.54 1.24 16.08
CA LEU A 127 3.60 0.81 14.68
C LEU A 127 5.05 0.72 14.16
N PHE A 128 5.91 1.69 14.48
CA PHE A 128 7.32 1.66 14.07
C PHE A 128 8.08 0.53 14.77
N GLU A 129 7.76 0.22 16.04
CA GLU A 129 8.32 -0.92 16.76
C GLU A 129 7.89 -2.26 16.13
N GLU A 130 6.60 -2.44 15.81
CA GLU A 130 6.08 -3.62 15.07
C GLU A 130 6.81 -3.82 13.74
N LEU A 131 7.08 -2.73 13.01
CA LEU A 131 7.83 -2.74 11.76
C LEU A 131 9.35 -2.85 11.99
N LYS A 132 9.83 -2.86 13.24
CA LYS A 132 11.25 -2.79 13.64
C LYS A 132 12.01 -1.65 12.94
N SER A 133 11.37 -0.52 12.78
CA SER A 133 11.94 0.68 12.18
C SER A 133 12.50 1.59 13.26
N GLU A 134 13.69 2.16 13.03
CA GLU A 134 14.30 3.17 13.90
C GLU A 134 13.64 4.56 13.80
N THR A 135 12.54 4.67 13.05
CA THR A 135 11.81 5.93 12.84
C THR A 135 11.22 6.43 14.17
N ARG A 136 11.44 7.69 14.48
CA ARG A 136 10.88 8.33 15.66
C ARG A 136 9.62 9.12 15.29
N PRO A 137 8.52 9.02 16.05
CA PRO A 137 7.26 9.70 15.74
C PRO A 137 7.35 11.23 15.59
N LYS A 138 8.29 11.86 16.30
CA LYS A 138 8.46 13.33 16.33
C LYS A 138 9.40 13.87 15.27
N ASP A 139 10.17 13.01 14.60
CA ASP A 139 11.13 13.45 13.59
C ASP A 139 10.39 13.96 12.34
N LEU A 140 10.93 15.01 11.72
CA LEU A 140 10.40 15.56 10.47
C LEU A 140 10.75 14.67 9.29
N VAL A 141 9.78 14.41 8.40
CA VAL A 141 9.99 13.55 7.24
C VAL A 141 11.11 14.05 6.32
N MET A 142 11.32 15.36 6.22
CA MET A 142 12.41 15.94 5.42
C MET A 142 13.81 15.52 5.89
N GLN A 143 13.98 15.11 7.16
CA GLN A 143 15.25 14.70 7.76
C GLN A 143 15.47 13.19 7.71
N MET A 144 14.51 12.42 7.18
CA MET A 144 14.53 10.97 7.17
C MET A 144 15.25 10.39 5.96
N SER A 145 15.87 9.24 6.16
CA SER A 145 16.36 8.38 5.08
C SER A 145 15.20 7.83 4.22
N GLY A 146 15.51 7.32 3.02
CA GLY A 146 14.51 6.70 2.15
C GLY A 146 13.79 5.53 2.84
N GLY A 147 14.52 4.64 3.54
CA GLY A 147 13.93 3.53 4.30
C GLY A 147 13.00 3.98 5.42
N GLN A 148 13.38 5.03 6.17
CA GLN A 148 12.51 5.61 7.19
C GLN A 148 11.23 6.23 6.61
N ARG A 149 11.32 6.89 5.46
CA ARG A 149 10.13 7.42 4.74
C ARG A 149 9.21 6.27 4.30
N GLN A 150 9.78 5.17 3.79
CA GLN A 150 9.00 3.97 3.46
C GLN A 150 8.31 3.40 4.70
N ALA A 151 9.03 3.30 5.83
CA ALA A 151 8.42 2.84 7.08
C ALA A 151 7.24 3.72 7.52
N VAL A 152 7.32 5.05 7.36
CA VAL A 152 6.18 5.95 7.62
C VAL A 152 5.01 5.66 6.70
N ALA A 153 5.25 5.47 5.39
CA ALA A 153 4.20 5.16 4.42
C ALA A 153 3.54 3.80 4.71
N ILE A 154 4.32 2.78 5.07
CA ILE A 154 3.81 1.46 5.46
C ILE A 154 3.07 1.54 6.80
N ALA A 155 3.60 2.25 7.81
CA ALA A 155 2.92 2.44 9.10
C ALA A 155 1.54 3.12 8.94
N ARG A 156 1.40 4.04 7.96
CA ARG A 156 0.10 4.64 7.62
C ARG A 156 -0.92 3.59 7.19
N THR A 157 -0.52 2.57 6.44
CA THR A 157 -1.43 1.51 6.01
C THR A 157 -1.89 0.65 7.17
N ARG A 158 -1.08 0.51 8.23
CA ARG A 158 -1.39 -0.30 9.41
C ARG A 158 -2.43 0.31 10.36
N LEU A 159 -2.82 1.57 10.15
CA LEU A 159 -3.87 2.20 10.97
C LEU A 159 -5.25 1.56 10.82
N THR A 160 -5.51 0.87 9.71
CA THR A 160 -6.80 0.29 9.34
C THR A 160 -6.84 -1.23 9.41
N ASP A 161 -5.79 -1.87 9.94
CA ASP A 161 -5.65 -3.34 9.91
C ASP A 161 -5.93 -3.91 8.50
N PRO A 162 -5.11 -3.57 7.49
CA PRO A 162 -5.36 -3.94 6.12
C PRO A 162 -5.25 -5.46 5.94
N LYS A 163 -6.03 -6.00 5.02
CA LYS A 163 -5.95 -7.39 4.56
C LYS A 163 -5.06 -7.53 3.33
N LEU A 164 -5.01 -6.48 2.53
CA LEU A 164 -4.19 -6.37 1.32
C LEU A 164 -3.50 -5.01 1.27
N VAL A 165 -2.19 -5.02 1.04
CA VAL A 165 -1.41 -3.81 0.78
C VAL A 165 -0.88 -3.84 -0.64
N LEU A 166 -1.20 -2.81 -1.42
CA LEU A 166 -0.71 -2.59 -2.76
C LEU A 166 0.53 -1.70 -2.68
N MET A 167 1.64 -2.07 -3.30
CA MET A 167 2.88 -1.31 -3.30
C MET A 167 3.35 -1.04 -4.72
N ASP A 168 3.44 0.24 -5.08
CA ASP A 168 3.91 0.68 -6.39
C ASP A 168 5.37 1.11 -6.29
N GLU A 169 6.29 0.26 -6.75
CA GLU A 169 7.74 0.50 -6.79
C GLU A 169 8.38 0.99 -5.48
N PRO A 170 8.16 0.32 -4.33
CA PRO A 170 8.57 0.83 -3.03
C PRO A 170 10.10 0.90 -2.85
N THR A 171 10.87 0.24 -3.71
CA THR A 171 12.34 0.21 -3.69
C THR A 171 12.98 1.12 -4.73
N ALA A 172 12.19 1.90 -5.47
CA ALA A 172 12.71 2.82 -6.47
C ALA A 172 13.48 3.99 -5.82
N ALA A 173 14.59 4.37 -6.44
CA ALA A 173 15.38 5.56 -6.08
C ALA A 173 15.94 5.58 -4.63
N ILE A 174 16.10 4.42 -3.99
CA ILE A 174 16.73 4.28 -2.66
C ILE A 174 18.03 3.46 -2.74
N SER A 175 18.88 3.57 -1.72
CA SER A 175 20.15 2.84 -1.67
C SER A 175 19.95 1.33 -1.44
N VAL A 176 20.94 0.51 -1.79
CA VAL A 176 20.90 -0.95 -1.62
C VAL A 176 20.57 -1.36 -0.17
N ARG A 177 21.18 -0.67 0.82
CA ARG A 177 20.89 -0.92 2.23
C ARG A 177 19.41 -0.65 2.56
N GLN A 178 18.87 0.45 2.06
CA GLN A 178 17.48 0.81 2.28
C GLN A 178 16.50 -0.14 1.57
N VAL A 179 16.89 -0.72 0.41
CA VAL A 179 16.12 -1.77 -0.25
C VAL A 179 15.93 -2.97 0.68
N ALA A 180 17.00 -3.47 1.29
CA ALA A 180 16.92 -4.58 2.24
C ALA A 180 15.96 -4.27 3.41
N GLU A 181 16.03 -3.05 3.96
CA GLU A 181 15.12 -2.60 5.03
C GLU A 181 13.65 -2.64 4.57
N VAL A 182 13.35 -2.21 3.33
CA VAL A 182 11.99 -2.23 2.76
C VAL A 182 11.52 -3.66 2.50
N LEU A 183 12.36 -4.53 1.95
CA LEU A 183 12.02 -5.94 1.73
C LEU A 183 11.72 -6.66 3.05
N ASP A 184 12.47 -6.36 4.11
CA ASP A 184 12.18 -6.87 5.45
C ASP A 184 10.84 -6.35 6.00
N LEU A 185 10.45 -5.10 5.70
CA LEU A 185 9.13 -4.58 6.06
C LEU A 185 8.01 -5.33 5.34
N ILE A 186 8.19 -5.67 4.05
CA ILE A 186 7.23 -6.46 3.27
C ILE A 186 7.08 -7.87 3.87
N LYS A 187 8.20 -8.55 4.20
CA LYS A 187 8.16 -9.87 4.85
C LYS A 187 7.38 -9.83 6.17
N ARG A 188 7.55 -8.78 6.97
CA ARG A 188 6.82 -8.61 8.23
C ARG A 188 5.32 -8.40 8.05
N LEU A 189 4.89 -7.67 7.03
CA LEU A 189 3.45 -7.56 6.71
C LEU A 189 2.87 -8.95 6.42
N LYS A 190 3.55 -9.74 5.62
CA LYS A 190 3.17 -11.13 5.34
C LYS A 190 3.11 -11.98 6.61
N ASP A 191 4.14 -11.92 7.47
CA ASP A 191 4.19 -12.66 8.74
C ASP A 191 3.03 -12.29 9.68
N GLN A 192 2.46 -11.11 9.52
CA GLN A 192 1.27 -10.62 10.23
C GLN A 192 -0.05 -11.02 9.54
N GLY A 193 0.00 -11.87 8.50
CA GLY A 193 -1.18 -12.34 7.79
C GLY A 193 -1.69 -11.42 6.68
N ILE A 194 -0.96 -10.34 6.36
CA ILE A 194 -1.36 -9.36 5.35
C ILE A 194 -0.86 -9.81 3.97
N ALA A 195 -1.75 -9.84 2.99
CA ALA A 195 -1.37 -10.05 1.61
C ALA A 195 -0.73 -8.80 1.00
N VAL A 196 0.23 -8.98 0.09
CA VAL A 196 0.92 -7.88 -0.57
C VAL A 196 0.91 -8.07 -2.09
N LEU A 197 0.50 -7.04 -2.84
CA LEU A 197 0.74 -6.94 -4.28
C LEU A 197 1.88 -5.95 -4.51
N LEU A 198 3.02 -6.46 -4.93
CA LEU A 198 4.24 -5.69 -5.14
C LEU A 198 4.47 -5.42 -6.62
N ILE A 199 4.40 -4.17 -7.06
CA ILE A 199 4.90 -3.77 -8.37
C ILE A 199 6.38 -3.41 -8.22
N SER A 200 7.24 -4.07 -8.98
CA SER A 200 8.66 -3.74 -9.07
C SER A 200 9.20 -4.12 -10.45
N HIS A 201 10.13 -3.34 -10.97
CA HIS A 201 10.93 -3.68 -12.15
C HIS A 201 12.26 -4.36 -11.78
N ARG A 202 12.55 -4.51 -10.48
CA ARG A 202 13.77 -5.13 -9.96
C ARG A 202 13.53 -6.60 -9.65
N MET A 203 14.02 -7.49 -10.53
CA MET A 203 13.89 -8.95 -10.36
C MET A 203 14.43 -9.45 -9.01
N PRO A 204 15.60 -8.99 -8.51
CA PRO A 204 16.09 -9.46 -7.21
C PRO A 204 15.10 -9.22 -6.06
N ASP A 205 14.44 -8.04 -6.04
CA ASP A 205 13.46 -7.70 -5.01
C ASP A 205 12.25 -8.64 -5.05
N ILE A 206 11.75 -8.92 -6.26
CA ILE A 206 10.62 -9.84 -6.48
C ILE A 206 10.97 -11.26 -5.99
N PHE A 207 12.12 -11.80 -6.40
CA PHE A 207 12.54 -13.15 -6.00
C PHE A 207 12.80 -13.30 -4.50
N GLU A 208 13.12 -12.19 -3.83
CA GLU A 208 13.38 -12.22 -2.39
C GLU A 208 12.12 -12.28 -1.53
N VAL A 209 11.00 -11.69 -1.99
CA VAL A 209 9.80 -11.52 -1.15
C VAL A 209 8.51 -12.11 -1.73
N CYS A 210 8.46 -12.45 -3.02
CA CYS A 210 7.24 -12.92 -3.67
C CYS A 210 7.22 -14.44 -3.84
N GLU A 211 6.08 -15.06 -3.54
CA GLU A 211 5.80 -16.47 -3.81
C GLU A 211 5.26 -16.70 -5.23
N LYS A 212 4.66 -15.68 -5.80
CA LYS A 212 4.00 -15.74 -7.11
C LYS A 212 4.35 -14.54 -7.94
N LEU A 213 4.51 -14.74 -9.24
CA LEU A 213 4.79 -13.68 -10.20
C LEU A 213 3.69 -13.63 -11.26
N VAL A 214 3.16 -12.44 -11.48
CA VAL A 214 2.26 -12.12 -12.58
C VAL A 214 2.98 -11.17 -13.54
N VAL A 215 2.92 -11.45 -14.82
CA VAL A 215 3.54 -10.63 -15.87
C VAL A 215 2.42 -10.10 -16.79
N LEU A 216 2.39 -8.78 -17.00
CA LEU A 216 1.47 -8.07 -17.91
C LEU A 216 2.13 -7.79 -19.25
#